data_639cbe408d772fcff8356173434a4527
#
_entry.id   639cbe408d772fcff8356173434a4527
#
_cell.length_a   1.000
_cell.length_b   1.000
_cell.length_c   1.000
_cell.angle_alpha   90.00
_cell.angle_beta   90.00
_cell.angle_gamma   90.00
#
_symmetry.space_group_name_H-M   'P 1'
#
loop_
_entity.id
_entity.type
_entity.pdbx_description
1 polymer ?
#
loop_
_entity_poly.entity_id
_entity_poly.type
_entity_poly.pdbx_seq_one_letter_code
_entity_poly.pdbx_strand_id
1 'polypeptide(L)'
;MKLPKKQKKSYLEIQQSRKRLVIAARKQDAEALAAYFLQYGVSCDTKPSKGKAEVTLQFPKGIDHSYIESVLNGYKTAKGS
;
A
#
# COMPACT_ATOMS: atom_id res chain seq x y z
N MET A 1 -0.63 -24.43 -20.63
CA MET A 1 -0.86 -24.20 -20.21
C MET A 1 -1.04 -23.41 -19.61
N LYS A 2 -1.26 -23.08 -19.31
CA LYS A 2 -1.47 -22.37 -18.87
C LYS A 2 -1.47 -21.98 -17.88
N LEU A 3 -1.37 -21.32 -17.53
CA LEU A 3 -1.33 -20.96 -16.65
C LEU A 3 -2.04 -20.37 -15.96
N PRO A 4 -2.27 -20.35 -15.40
CA PRO A 4 -3.03 -19.76 -14.68
C PRO A 4 -2.77 -18.69 -14.20
N LYS A 5 -3.10 -18.18 -14.19
CA LYS A 5 -2.91 -17.34 -13.79
C LYS A 5 -3.52 -16.80 -12.91
N LYS A 6 -3.78 -17.16 -12.22
CA LYS A 6 -4.22 -16.58 -11.32
C LYS A 6 -3.44 -15.59 -10.87
N GLN A 7 -3.77 -14.45 -10.86
CA GLN A 7 -3.00 -13.49 -10.45
C GLN A 7 -3.08 -13.38 -9.01
N LYS A 8 -2.03 -13.42 -8.30
CA LYS A 8 -2.02 -13.16 -6.96
C LYS A 8 -2.06 -11.73 -6.76
N LYS A 9 -2.83 -11.19 -5.86
CA LYS A 9 -2.84 -9.81 -5.57
C LYS A 9 -1.54 -9.42 -4.97
N SER A 10 -0.96 -8.33 -5.42
CA SER A 10 0.29 -7.85 -4.85
C SER A 10 0.03 -6.90 -3.72
N TYR A 11 0.36 -7.30 -2.52
CA TYR A 11 0.21 -6.43 -1.37
C TYR A 11 1.50 -5.71 -1.07
N LEU A 12 1.40 -4.54 -0.49
CA LEU A 12 2.55 -3.75 -0.08
C LEU A 12 3.43 -3.38 -1.27
N GLU A 13 2.78 -3.04 -2.37
CA GLU A 13 3.48 -2.57 -3.55
C GLU A 13 2.80 -1.31 -4.03
N ILE A 14 3.60 -0.37 -4.50
CA ILE A 14 3.08 0.90 -4.96
C ILE A 14 2.53 0.75 -6.36
N GLN A 15 1.31 1.18 -6.56
CA GLN A 15 0.71 1.17 -7.87
C GLN A 15 0.19 2.57 -8.16
N GLN A 16 0.08 2.89 -9.42
CA GLN A 16 -0.41 4.19 -9.80
C GLN A 16 -1.82 4.08 -10.32
N SER A 17 -2.72 4.88 -9.78
CA SER A 17 -4.10 4.87 -10.18
C SER A 17 -4.58 6.28 -10.35
N ARG A 18 -4.86 6.69 -11.58
CA ARG A 18 -5.38 8.03 -11.84
C ARG A 18 -4.54 9.13 -11.24
N LYS A 19 -3.26 9.13 -11.53
CA LYS A 19 -2.34 10.16 -11.08
C LYS A 19 -2.14 10.16 -9.57
N ARG A 20 -2.48 9.08 -8.95
CA ARG A 20 -2.33 8.98 -7.51
C ARG A 20 -1.67 7.66 -7.19
N LEU A 21 -0.83 7.63 -6.19
CA LEU A 21 -0.20 6.39 -5.78
C LEU A 21 -1.10 5.67 -4.79
N VAL A 22 -1.15 4.36 -4.89
CA VAL A 22 -1.95 3.55 -3.99
C VAL A 22 -1.18 2.31 -3.59
N ILE A 23 -1.50 1.78 -2.43
CA ILE A 23 -0.91 0.54 -1.95
C ILE A 23 -2.04 -0.33 -1.42
N ALA A 24 -2.10 -1.56 -1.90
CA ALA A 24 -3.08 -2.51 -1.40
C ALA A 24 -2.47 -3.27 -0.23
N ALA A 25 -3.21 -3.43 0.84
CA ALA A 25 -2.72 -4.13 2.02
C ALA A 25 -3.86 -4.92 2.64
N ARG A 26 -3.52 -5.92 3.41
CA ARG A 26 -4.52 -6.65 4.15
C ARG A 26 -5.04 -5.75 5.24
N LYS A 27 -6.28 -6.01 5.66
CA LYS A 27 -6.91 -5.16 6.64
C LYS A 27 -6.05 -4.96 7.89
N GLN A 28 -5.47 -6.04 8.36
CA GLN A 28 -4.67 -5.96 9.57
C GLN A 28 -3.36 -5.20 9.38
N ASP A 29 -2.86 -5.16 8.14
CA ASP A 29 -1.64 -4.43 7.87
C ASP A 29 -1.91 -2.98 7.54
N ALA A 30 -3.10 -2.69 7.05
CA ALA A 30 -3.41 -1.35 6.58
C ALA A 30 -3.31 -0.30 7.67
N GLU A 31 -3.80 -0.61 8.85
CA GLU A 31 -3.73 0.32 9.95
C GLU A 31 -2.31 0.61 10.36
N ALA A 32 -1.51 -0.45 10.47
CA ALA A 32 -0.12 -0.29 10.85
C ALA A 32 0.65 0.47 9.79
N LEU A 33 0.36 0.18 8.53
CA LEU A 33 1.04 0.84 7.44
C LEU A 33 0.68 2.32 7.39
N ALA A 34 -0.59 2.64 7.55
CA ALA A 34 -1.03 4.03 7.55
C ALA A 34 -0.39 4.80 8.68
N ALA A 35 -0.30 4.20 9.86
CA ALA A 35 0.34 4.84 11.00
C ALA A 35 1.82 5.04 10.75
N TYR A 36 2.45 4.08 10.10
CA TYR A 36 3.86 4.16 9.78
C TYR A 36 4.12 5.35 8.85
N PHE A 37 3.30 5.49 7.81
CA PHE A 37 3.44 6.61 6.91
C PHE A 37 3.20 7.93 7.62
N LEU A 38 2.24 7.94 8.51
CA LEU A 38 1.93 9.16 9.24
C LEU A 38 3.12 9.62 10.08
N GLN A 39 3.88 8.69 10.61
CA GLN A 39 5.07 9.03 11.37
C GLN A 39 6.09 9.76 10.51
N TYR A 40 6.03 9.57 9.21
CA TYR A 40 6.94 10.22 8.29
C TYR A 40 6.28 11.41 7.60
N GLY A 41 5.19 11.88 8.18
CA GLY A 41 4.53 13.06 7.66
C GLY A 41 3.66 12.82 6.43
N VAL A 42 3.31 11.57 6.18
CA VAL A 42 2.51 11.23 5.01
C VAL A 42 1.11 10.79 5.44
N SER A 43 0.12 11.56 5.06
CA SER A 43 -1.26 11.19 5.35
C SER A 43 -1.77 10.38 4.19
N CYS A 44 -2.47 9.32 4.45
CA CYS A 44 -3.08 8.56 3.37
C CYS A 44 -4.51 8.20 3.73
N ASP A 45 -5.33 8.08 2.72
CA ASP A 45 -6.72 7.68 2.89
C ASP A 45 -6.80 6.18 2.79
N THR A 46 -7.66 5.57 3.56
CA THR A 46 -7.85 4.14 3.51
C THR A 46 -9.23 3.83 2.95
N LYS A 47 -9.27 2.91 2.00
CA LYS A 47 -10.52 2.50 1.41
C LYS A 47 -10.67 1.00 1.48
N PRO A 48 -11.56 0.50 2.30
CA PRO A 48 -11.75 -0.94 2.40
C PRO A 48 -12.45 -1.48 1.17
N SER A 49 -12.05 -2.67 0.77
CA SER A 49 -12.69 -3.34 -0.34
C SER A 49 -13.89 -4.10 0.16
N LYS A 50 -15.00 -3.96 -0.56
CA LYS A 50 -16.18 -4.62 -0.16
C LYS A 50 -16.04 -6.11 -0.18
N GLY A 51 -16.41 -6.77 0.86
CA GLY A 51 -16.39 -8.20 0.94
C GLY A 51 -15.03 -8.85 0.97
N LYS A 52 -13.99 -8.07 1.21
CA LYS A 52 -12.65 -8.62 1.27
C LYS A 52 -11.90 -8.05 2.47
N ALA A 53 -10.96 -8.82 2.95
CA ALA A 53 -10.14 -8.37 4.07
C ALA A 53 -8.97 -7.57 3.52
N GLU A 54 -9.26 -6.57 2.76
CA GLU A 54 -8.26 -5.82 2.04
C GLU A 54 -8.59 -4.34 2.09
N VAL A 55 -7.58 -3.51 2.22
CA VAL A 55 -7.74 -2.07 2.28
C VAL A 55 -6.74 -1.44 1.34
N THR A 56 -7.17 -0.46 0.58
CA THR A 56 -6.28 0.28 -0.30
C THR A 56 -5.93 1.61 0.34
N LEU A 57 -4.64 1.90 0.42
CA LEU A 57 -4.18 3.19 0.93
C LEU A 57 -3.96 4.10 -0.27
N GLN A 58 -4.54 5.28 -0.23
CA GLN A 58 -4.40 6.25 -1.31
C GLN A 58 -3.62 7.44 -0.80
N PHE A 59 -2.64 7.85 -1.58
CA PHE A 59 -1.77 8.95 -1.20
C PHE A 59 -2.18 10.22 -1.91
N PRO A 60 -1.85 11.38 -1.37
CA PRO A 60 -2.21 12.64 -2.01
C PRO A 60 -1.50 12.80 -3.35
N LYS A 61 -2.08 13.56 -4.24
CA LYS A 61 -1.45 13.83 -5.51
C LYS A 61 -0.21 14.66 -5.29
N GLY A 62 0.75 14.47 -6.15
CA GLY A 62 1.96 15.26 -6.09
C GLY A 62 3.01 14.79 -5.11
N ILE A 63 2.72 13.70 -4.42
CA ILE A 63 3.72 13.19 -3.49
C ILE A 63 4.78 12.42 -4.27
N ASP A 64 5.99 12.49 -3.79
CA ASP A 64 7.12 11.89 -4.49
C ASP A 64 7.10 10.37 -4.38
N HIS A 65 7.11 9.71 -5.52
CA HIS A 65 7.09 8.26 -5.56
C HIS A 65 8.29 7.65 -4.82
N SER A 66 9.46 8.24 -5.01
CA SER A 66 10.66 7.73 -4.36
C SER A 66 10.55 7.79 -2.85
N TYR A 67 9.94 8.85 -2.34
CA TYR A 67 9.79 8.98 -0.91
C TYR A 67 8.86 7.91 -0.36
N ILE A 68 7.74 7.69 -1.05
CA ILE A 68 6.80 6.66 -0.63
C ILE A 68 7.45 5.28 -0.69
N GLU A 69 8.20 5.03 -1.74
CA GLU A 69 8.88 3.76 -1.89
C GLU A 69 9.89 3.53 -0.76
N SER A 70 10.61 4.56 -0.41
CA SER A 70 11.59 4.47 0.66
C SER A 70 10.94 4.16 2.00
N VAL A 71 9.85 4.83 2.31
CA VAL A 71 9.14 4.60 3.56
C VAL A 71 8.54 3.20 3.57
N LEU A 72 7.98 2.79 2.45
CA LEU A 72 7.39 1.46 2.35
C LEU A 72 8.43 0.37 2.55
N ASN A 73 9.61 0.55 1.97
CA ASN A 73 10.68 -0.42 2.14
C ASN A 73 11.11 -0.51 3.59
N GLY A 74 11.12 0.61 4.28
CA GLY A 74 11.42 0.61 5.71
C GLY A 74 10.40 -0.19 6.49
N TYR A 75 9.14 -0.06 6.13
CA TYR A 75 8.08 -0.81 6.79
C TYR A 75 8.25 -2.31 6.53
N LYS A 76 8.53 -2.68 5.30
CA LYS A 76 8.69 -4.09 4.95
C LYS A 76 9.87 -4.70 5.69
N THR A 77 10.95 -3.97 5.78
CA THR A 77 12.13 -4.45 6.48
C THR A 77 11.85 -4.65 7.96
N ALA A 78 11.19 -3.69 8.57
CA ALA A 78 10.87 -3.78 9.97
C ALA A 78 9.91 -4.93 10.24
N LYS A 79 8.94 -5.10 9.35
CA LYS A 79 7.95 -6.14 9.55
C LYS A 79 8.54 -7.51 9.28
N GLY A 80 9.44 -7.61 8.32
CA GLY A 80 10.00 -8.89 7.93
C GLY A 80 11.10 -9.41 8.80
N SER A 81 11.57 -8.60 9.71
CA SER A 81 12.69 -9.06 10.54
C SER A 81 12.30 -9.86 11.73
#